data_d6fafac9b8cacc93cdd4c22bcabd2631
#
_entry.id   d6fafac9b8cacc93cdd4c22bcabd2631
#
_cell.length_a   1.000
_cell.length_b   1.000
_cell.length_c   1.000
_cell.angle_alpha   90.00
_cell.angle_beta   90.00
_cell.angle_gamma   90.00
#
_symmetry.space_group_name_H-M   'P 1'
#
loop_
_entity.id
_entity.type
_entity.pdbx_description
1 polymer ?
#
loop_
_entity_poly.entity_id
_entity_poly.type
_entity_poly.pdbx_seq_one_letter_code
_entity_poly.pdbx_strand_id
1 'polypeptide(L)'
;LTTFDSVAELHKIYELAPEMKVVLRLRADDPDARCVLGNKFGAEPPEIEPLLTAAKHLGIHVEGVAFHVGSGATNPRAFRVALERARLAFDIAERVGLPPLKLVDIGGGFSGSVRTVAATNDSDVTLAEVAKTVNASLEELFPESSGVRIISEPGRYFAEATTTLATMVFSRRIRSEED
;
A
#
# COMPACT_ATOMS: atom_id res chain seq x y z
N LEU A 1 -14.00 -6.17 6.94
CA LEU A 1 -13.31 -5.16 6.16
C LEU A 1 -12.56 -5.84 5.02
N THR A 2 -12.70 -5.34 3.78
CA THR A 2 -11.96 -5.82 2.61
C THR A 2 -11.54 -4.64 1.73
N THR A 3 -10.64 -4.87 0.77
CA THR A 3 -10.21 -3.84 -0.19
C THR A 3 -10.92 -4.01 -1.54
N PHE A 4 -11.03 -2.93 -2.30
CA PHE A 4 -11.47 -2.93 -3.69
C PHE A 4 -10.64 -1.93 -4.50
N ASP A 5 -10.49 -2.18 -5.79
CA ASP A 5 -9.87 -1.28 -6.76
C ASP A 5 -10.54 -1.35 -8.14
N SER A 6 -11.71 -1.97 -8.22
CA SER A 6 -12.50 -2.07 -9.44
C SER A 6 -14.00 -2.07 -9.16
N VAL A 7 -14.80 -1.62 -10.15
CA VAL A 7 -16.26 -1.67 -10.08
C VAL A 7 -16.76 -3.12 -10.04
N ALA A 8 -16.07 -4.04 -10.72
CA ALA A 8 -16.44 -5.45 -10.71
C ALA A 8 -16.33 -6.06 -9.30
N GLU A 9 -15.28 -5.69 -8.53
CA GLU A 9 -15.13 -6.13 -7.15
C GLU A 9 -16.22 -5.53 -6.25
N LEU A 10 -16.60 -4.27 -6.44
CA LEU A 10 -17.72 -3.66 -5.71
C LEU A 10 -19.04 -4.41 -5.94
N HIS A 11 -19.35 -4.78 -7.18
CA HIS A 11 -20.55 -5.56 -7.48
C HIS A 11 -20.52 -6.94 -6.80
N LYS A 12 -19.39 -7.63 -6.85
CA LYS A 12 -19.22 -8.92 -6.15
C LYS A 12 -19.41 -8.77 -4.64
N ILE A 13 -18.85 -7.73 -4.03
CA ILE A 13 -19.04 -7.46 -2.60
C ILE A 13 -20.50 -7.17 -2.30
N TYR A 14 -21.17 -6.35 -3.12
CA TYR A 14 -22.58 -6.03 -2.95
C TYR A 14 -23.47 -7.28 -3.00
N GLU A 15 -23.19 -8.22 -3.90
CA GLU A 15 -23.96 -9.46 -4.03
C GLU A 15 -23.69 -10.46 -2.91
N LEU A 16 -22.43 -10.60 -2.47
CA LEU A 16 -22.03 -11.65 -1.54
C LEU A 16 -21.99 -11.21 -0.07
N ALA A 17 -21.75 -9.92 0.18
CA ALA A 17 -21.54 -9.40 1.53
C ALA A 17 -21.90 -7.90 1.59
N PRO A 18 -23.15 -7.51 1.39
CA PRO A 18 -23.57 -6.10 1.28
C PRO A 18 -23.26 -5.27 2.53
N GLU A 19 -23.19 -5.91 3.70
CA GLU A 19 -22.84 -5.24 4.97
C GLU A 19 -21.31 -5.06 5.16
N MET A 20 -20.50 -5.53 4.21
CA MET A 20 -19.05 -5.44 4.31
C MET A 20 -18.59 -4.00 4.15
N LYS A 21 -17.86 -3.49 5.13
CA LYS A 21 -17.13 -2.24 4.96
C LYS A 21 -15.95 -2.44 4.01
N VAL A 22 -15.70 -1.46 3.16
CA VAL A 22 -14.65 -1.55 2.16
C VAL A 22 -13.61 -0.43 2.32
N VAL A 23 -12.41 -0.70 1.81
CA VAL A 23 -11.30 0.25 1.74
C VAL A 23 -10.84 0.35 0.30
N LEU A 24 -10.80 1.56 -0.27
CA LEU A 24 -10.29 1.76 -1.63
C LEU A 24 -8.77 1.55 -1.65
N ARG A 25 -8.32 0.56 -2.42
CA ARG A 25 -6.89 0.35 -2.63
C ARG A 25 -6.39 1.30 -3.70
N LEU A 26 -5.42 2.14 -3.32
CA LEU A 26 -4.75 3.08 -4.21
C LEU A 26 -3.49 2.46 -4.78
N ARG A 27 -3.20 2.76 -6.03
CA ARG A 27 -1.90 2.42 -6.60
C ARG A 27 -0.81 3.25 -5.93
N ALA A 28 0.22 2.55 -5.46
CA ALA A 28 1.42 3.13 -4.90
C ALA A 28 2.61 2.28 -5.33
N ASP A 29 3.66 2.93 -5.80
CA ASP A 29 4.85 2.25 -6.30
C ASP A 29 6.12 2.89 -5.74
N ASP A 30 7.00 2.03 -5.24
CA ASP A 30 8.43 2.27 -5.25
C ASP A 30 9.01 1.44 -6.40
N PRO A 31 9.45 2.06 -7.51
CA PRO A 31 10.00 1.32 -8.64
C PRO A 31 11.27 0.54 -8.30
N ASP A 32 11.96 0.92 -7.21
CA ASP A 32 13.17 0.30 -6.73
C ASP A 32 12.91 -0.76 -5.65
N ALA A 33 11.64 -1.01 -5.30
CA ALA A 33 11.28 -2.05 -4.34
C ALA A 33 11.68 -3.44 -4.85
N ARG A 34 12.04 -4.35 -3.95
CA ARG A 34 12.37 -5.75 -4.31
C ARG A 34 11.22 -6.47 -5.00
N CYS A 35 9.97 -6.15 -4.64
CA CYS A 35 8.75 -6.61 -5.29
C CYS A 35 7.85 -5.43 -5.59
N VAL A 36 7.83 -4.99 -6.85
CA VAL A 36 6.92 -3.94 -7.34
C VAL A 36 5.52 -4.52 -7.52
N LEU A 37 4.50 -3.87 -6.96
CA LEU A 37 3.12 -4.34 -6.97
C LEU A 37 2.18 -3.51 -7.86
N GLY A 38 2.54 -2.28 -8.17
CA GLY A 38 1.66 -1.31 -8.80
C GLY A 38 1.16 -1.64 -10.21
N ASN A 39 1.83 -2.52 -10.93
CA ASN A 39 1.34 -2.95 -12.25
C ASN A 39 0.12 -3.88 -12.19
N LYS A 40 -0.26 -4.35 -10.98
CA LYS A 40 -1.33 -5.34 -10.79
C LYS A 40 -2.47 -4.84 -9.92
N PHE A 41 -2.22 -3.90 -9.02
CA PHE A 41 -3.16 -3.58 -7.95
C PHE A 41 -3.26 -2.08 -7.71
N GLY A 42 -4.48 -1.67 -7.35
CA GLY A 42 -4.79 -0.33 -6.87
C GLY A 42 -5.24 0.64 -7.95
N ALA A 43 -6.15 1.51 -7.56
CA ALA A 43 -6.72 2.54 -8.41
C ALA A 43 -5.71 3.66 -8.70
N GLU A 44 -5.62 4.07 -9.96
CA GLU A 44 -4.92 5.27 -10.39
C GLU A 44 -5.72 6.53 -10.01
N PRO A 45 -5.10 7.71 -9.90
CA PRO A 45 -5.79 8.94 -9.55
C PRO A 45 -7.06 9.23 -10.37
N PRO A 46 -7.11 9.01 -11.71
CA PRO A 46 -8.34 9.22 -12.49
C PRO A 46 -9.46 8.22 -12.19
N GLU A 47 -9.16 7.06 -11.60
CA GLU A 47 -10.11 6.01 -11.30
C GLU A 47 -10.79 6.20 -9.93
N ILE A 48 -10.20 7.03 -9.05
CA ILE A 48 -10.67 7.22 -7.66
C ILE A 48 -12.12 7.72 -7.64
N GLU A 49 -12.43 8.79 -8.37
CA GLU A 49 -13.77 9.37 -8.37
C GLU A 49 -14.84 8.43 -8.94
N PRO A 50 -14.65 7.79 -10.10
CA PRO A 50 -15.56 6.75 -10.59
C PRO A 50 -15.83 5.62 -9.59
N LEU A 51 -14.78 5.12 -8.92
CA LEU A 51 -14.89 4.02 -7.96
C LEU A 51 -15.66 4.44 -6.70
N LEU A 52 -15.37 5.59 -6.14
CA LEU A 52 -16.09 6.12 -4.97
C LEU A 52 -17.54 6.44 -5.30
N THR A 53 -17.81 6.95 -6.50
CA THR A 53 -19.17 7.19 -6.99
C THR A 53 -19.95 5.88 -7.14
N ALA A 54 -19.33 4.84 -7.68
CA ALA A 54 -19.94 3.52 -7.79
C ALA A 54 -20.27 2.92 -6.41
N ALA A 55 -19.34 3.02 -5.46
CA ALA A 55 -19.57 2.55 -4.09
C ALA A 55 -20.76 3.28 -3.45
N LYS A 56 -20.85 4.59 -3.64
CA LYS A 56 -22.00 5.41 -3.17
C LYS A 56 -23.31 4.95 -3.77
N HIS A 57 -23.37 4.73 -5.09
CA HIS A 57 -24.60 4.29 -5.77
C HIS A 57 -25.06 2.91 -5.33
N LEU A 58 -24.13 2.02 -4.99
CA LEU A 58 -24.42 0.70 -4.44
C LEU A 58 -24.76 0.73 -2.95
N GLY A 59 -24.61 1.87 -2.26
CA GLY A 59 -24.84 1.98 -0.83
C GLY A 59 -23.78 1.28 0.02
N ILE A 60 -22.61 0.95 -0.55
CA ILE A 60 -21.53 0.28 0.15
C ILE A 60 -20.79 1.28 1.05
N HIS A 61 -20.54 0.89 2.30
CA HIS A 61 -19.82 1.72 3.26
C HIS A 61 -18.32 1.71 2.99
N VAL A 62 -17.79 2.84 2.51
CA VAL A 62 -16.34 3.05 2.35
C VAL A 62 -15.76 3.58 3.67
N GLU A 63 -14.94 2.77 4.35
CA GLU A 63 -14.31 3.13 5.63
C GLU A 63 -13.07 4.01 5.44
N GLY A 64 -12.37 3.87 4.33
CA GLY A 64 -11.13 4.60 4.09
C GLY A 64 -10.39 4.17 2.84
N VAL A 65 -9.08 4.39 2.86
CA VAL A 65 -8.18 4.04 1.78
C VAL A 65 -7.02 3.18 2.27
N ALA A 66 -6.45 2.38 1.36
CA ALA A 66 -5.25 1.58 1.61
C ALA A 66 -4.27 1.73 0.46
N PHE A 67 -2.98 1.53 0.74
CA PHE A 67 -1.96 1.38 -0.30
C PHE A 67 -0.85 0.44 0.17
N HIS A 68 -0.02 0.00 -0.77
CA HIS A 68 1.19 -0.77 -0.46
C HIS A 68 2.26 -0.40 -1.49
N VAL A 69 3.37 0.19 -1.03
CA VAL A 69 4.44 0.72 -1.89
C VAL A 69 5.34 -0.34 -2.55
N GLY A 70 5.14 -1.60 -2.23
CA GLY A 70 5.98 -2.70 -2.68
C GLY A 70 6.76 -3.34 -1.53
N SER A 71 7.02 -4.65 -1.63
CA SER A 71 7.75 -5.37 -0.59
C SER A 71 9.25 -5.07 -0.66
N GLY A 72 9.83 -4.67 0.47
CA GLY A 72 11.22 -4.23 0.54
C GLY A 72 11.41 -2.90 -0.20
N ALA A 73 10.56 -1.93 0.10
CA ALA A 73 10.67 -0.57 -0.42
C ALA A 73 11.99 0.07 0.04
N THR A 74 12.64 0.75 -0.87
CA THR A 74 13.96 1.38 -0.67
C THR A 74 13.90 2.91 -0.71
N ASN A 75 12.75 3.48 -1.09
CA ASN A 75 12.58 4.91 -1.22
C ASN A 75 11.48 5.44 -0.28
N PRO A 76 11.83 6.15 0.82
CA PRO A 76 10.83 6.73 1.73
C PRO A 76 9.86 7.69 1.04
N ARG A 77 10.27 8.34 -0.07
CA ARG A 77 9.42 9.26 -0.82
C ARG A 77 8.21 8.56 -1.44
N ALA A 78 8.28 7.26 -1.71
CA ALA A 78 7.14 6.49 -2.20
C ALA A 78 5.95 6.51 -1.22
N PHE A 79 6.22 6.45 0.09
CA PHE A 79 5.19 6.60 1.13
C PHE A 79 4.60 8.00 1.14
N ARG A 80 5.41 9.05 0.94
CA ARG A 80 4.91 10.43 0.86
C ARG A 80 3.93 10.60 -0.30
N VAL A 81 4.31 10.15 -1.50
CA VAL A 81 3.46 10.22 -2.69
C VAL A 81 2.16 9.42 -2.50
N ALA A 82 2.25 8.25 -1.87
CA ALA A 82 1.07 7.43 -1.59
C ALA A 82 0.12 8.12 -0.59
N LEU A 83 0.65 8.79 0.44
CA LEU A 83 -0.14 9.57 1.40
C LEU A 83 -0.79 10.81 0.75
N GLU A 84 -0.14 11.47 -0.19
CA GLU A 84 -0.73 12.54 -0.99
C GLU A 84 -1.91 12.04 -1.84
N ARG A 85 -1.78 10.85 -2.45
CA ARG A 85 -2.89 10.19 -3.16
C ARG A 85 -4.03 9.80 -2.20
N ALA A 86 -3.68 9.34 -0.99
CA ALA A 86 -4.67 9.06 0.04
C ALA A 86 -5.45 10.33 0.42
N ARG A 87 -4.78 11.48 0.60
CA ARG A 87 -5.44 12.75 0.86
C ARG A 87 -6.37 13.15 -0.29
N LEU A 88 -5.89 13.04 -1.53
CA LEU A 88 -6.72 13.28 -2.72
C LEU A 88 -8.00 12.42 -2.71
N ALA A 89 -7.90 11.15 -2.35
CA ALA A 89 -9.05 10.26 -2.28
C ALA A 89 -10.06 10.67 -1.19
N PHE A 90 -9.60 11.17 -0.05
CA PHE A 90 -10.46 11.74 0.99
C PHE A 90 -11.21 12.98 0.48
N ASP A 91 -10.51 13.89 -0.21
CA ASP A 91 -11.12 15.11 -0.76
C ASP A 91 -12.15 14.78 -1.84
N ILE A 92 -11.88 13.74 -2.66
CA ILE A 92 -12.83 13.22 -3.64
C ILE A 92 -14.05 12.60 -2.95
N ALA A 93 -13.84 11.79 -1.90
CA ALA A 93 -14.92 11.14 -1.17
C ALA A 93 -15.90 12.18 -0.57
N GLU A 94 -15.38 13.25 0.00
CA GLU A 94 -16.17 14.37 0.50
C GLU A 94 -16.94 15.03 -0.65
N ARG A 95 -16.27 15.34 -1.77
CA ARG A 95 -16.88 15.99 -2.95
C ARG A 95 -18.00 15.16 -3.58
N VAL A 96 -17.87 13.84 -3.65
CA VAL A 96 -18.93 12.96 -4.14
C VAL A 96 -20.03 12.72 -3.10
N GLY A 97 -19.85 13.20 -1.87
CA GLY A 97 -20.84 13.14 -0.80
C GLY A 97 -20.94 11.75 -0.13
N LEU A 98 -19.81 11.08 0.03
CA LEU A 98 -19.69 9.92 0.93
C LEU A 98 -19.62 10.40 2.39
N PRO A 99 -19.99 9.55 3.37
CA PRO A 99 -19.65 9.80 4.76
C PRO A 99 -18.14 10.01 4.94
N PRO A 100 -17.71 10.81 5.93
CA PRO A 100 -16.29 11.03 6.18
C PRO A 100 -15.52 9.72 6.33
N LEU A 101 -14.45 9.56 5.54
CA LEU A 101 -13.56 8.41 5.66
C LEU A 101 -12.79 8.48 6.97
N LYS A 102 -12.51 7.32 7.58
CA LYS A 102 -11.95 7.22 8.96
C LYS A 102 -10.67 6.40 9.04
N LEU A 103 -10.19 5.86 7.93
CA LEU A 103 -9.07 4.93 7.92
C LEU A 103 -8.10 5.24 6.79
N VAL A 104 -6.81 5.26 7.11
CA VAL A 104 -5.70 5.14 6.15
C VAL A 104 -4.86 3.94 6.55
N ASP A 105 -4.79 2.95 5.66
CA ASP A 105 -3.88 1.82 5.77
C ASP A 105 -2.65 2.10 4.89
N ILE A 106 -1.51 2.29 5.53
CA ILE A 106 -0.25 2.58 4.83
C ILE A 106 0.46 1.31 4.32
N GLY A 107 -0.19 0.15 4.45
CA GLY A 107 0.28 -1.14 3.97
C GLY A 107 1.59 -1.60 4.58
N GLY A 108 2.33 -2.35 3.79
CA GLY A 108 3.64 -2.86 4.14
C GLY A 108 4.76 -2.24 3.30
N GLY A 109 5.84 -3.01 3.13
CA GLY A 109 7.04 -2.56 2.42
C GLY A 109 8.22 -2.28 3.35
N PHE A 110 7.98 -2.27 4.66
CA PHE A 110 9.00 -2.02 5.67
C PHE A 110 10.00 -3.17 5.73
N SER A 111 11.31 -2.86 5.57
CA SER A 111 12.39 -3.84 5.70
C SER A 111 12.70 -4.09 7.17
N GLY A 112 12.94 -5.36 7.50
CA GLY A 112 13.43 -5.81 8.83
C GLY A 112 14.93 -5.99 8.88
N SER A 113 15.65 -5.77 7.77
CA SER A 113 17.10 -5.96 7.75
C SER A 113 17.78 -4.93 8.64
N VAL A 114 18.40 -5.45 9.70
CA VAL A 114 19.42 -4.71 10.44
C VAL A 114 20.64 -4.63 9.53
N ARG A 115 21.21 -3.46 9.30
CA ARG A 115 22.51 -3.32 8.64
C ARG A 115 23.51 -4.25 9.33
N THR A 116 23.70 -5.43 8.79
CA THR A 116 24.83 -6.27 9.20
C THR A 116 26.04 -5.77 8.45
N VAL A 117 27.19 -5.76 9.12
CA VAL A 117 28.50 -5.31 8.58
C VAL A 117 28.89 -6.04 7.26
N ALA A 118 28.16 -7.11 6.91
CA ALA A 118 28.34 -7.89 5.69
C ALA A 118 27.39 -7.49 4.54
N ALA A 119 26.42 -6.58 4.75
CA ALA A 119 25.55 -6.10 3.70
C ALA A 119 26.29 -5.06 2.85
N THR A 120 26.80 -5.48 1.70
CA THR A 120 27.61 -4.67 0.77
C THR A 120 26.78 -3.68 -0.06
N ASN A 121 25.46 -3.59 0.15
CA ASN A 121 24.59 -2.66 -0.56
C ASN A 121 24.19 -1.50 0.35
N ASP A 122 24.73 -0.33 0.06
CA ASP A 122 24.46 0.97 0.74
C ASP A 122 23.02 1.48 0.57
N SER A 123 22.14 0.70 -0.11
CA SER A 123 20.80 1.09 -0.50
C SER A 123 19.69 0.65 0.46
N ASP A 124 20.00 -0.05 1.55
CA ASP A 124 18.96 -0.50 2.48
C ASP A 124 18.52 0.66 3.39
N VAL A 125 17.36 1.24 3.04
CA VAL A 125 16.69 2.26 3.85
C VAL A 125 16.20 1.64 5.15
N THR A 126 16.51 2.26 6.26
CA THR A 126 16.10 1.80 7.59
C THR A 126 14.64 2.14 7.88
N LEU A 127 14.01 1.38 8.78
CA LEU A 127 12.67 1.71 9.27
C LEU A 127 12.62 3.14 9.86
N ALA A 128 13.68 3.59 10.51
CA ALA A 128 13.75 4.94 11.10
C ALA A 128 13.65 6.05 10.05
N GLU A 129 14.29 5.88 8.90
CA GLU A 129 14.23 6.83 7.78
C GLU A 129 12.83 6.85 7.13
N VAL A 130 12.24 5.67 6.93
CA VAL A 130 10.85 5.58 6.46
C VAL A 130 9.89 6.21 7.46
N ALA A 131 10.01 5.89 8.75
CA ALA A 131 9.15 6.42 9.81
C ALA A 131 9.23 7.94 9.90
N LYS A 132 10.42 8.53 9.74
CA LYS A 132 10.58 10.00 9.71
C LYS A 132 9.75 10.64 8.58
N THR A 133 9.82 10.08 7.37
CA THR A 133 9.06 10.58 6.22
C THR A 133 7.57 10.36 6.40
N VAL A 134 7.16 9.17 6.85
CA VAL A 134 5.75 8.82 7.10
C VAL A 134 5.15 9.73 8.16
N ASN A 135 5.80 9.89 9.33
CA ASN A 135 5.29 10.72 10.41
C ASN A 135 5.14 12.18 9.99
N ALA A 136 6.15 12.77 9.35
CA ALA A 136 6.06 14.14 8.85
C ALA A 136 4.91 14.31 7.83
N SER A 137 4.70 13.32 6.95
CA SER A 137 3.60 13.35 5.99
C SER A 137 2.24 13.19 6.65
N LEU A 138 2.13 12.36 7.68
CA LEU A 138 0.89 12.18 8.44
C LEU A 138 0.54 13.43 9.25
N GLU A 139 1.51 14.07 9.89
CA GLU A 139 1.28 15.34 10.61
C GLU A 139 0.72 16.43 9.68
N GLU A 140 1.20 16.49 8.44
CA GLU A 140 0.74 17.47 7.45
C GLU A 140 -0.61 17.11 6.84
N LEU A 141 -0.81 15.85 6.40
CA LEU A 141 -1.95 15.45 5.58
C LEU A 141 -3.12 14.86 6.40
N PHE A 142 -2.83 14.25 7.52
CA PHE A 142 -3.78 13.56 8.41
C PHE A 142 -3.42 13.82 9.88
N PRO A 143 -3.43 15.08 10.34
CA PRO A 143 -3.10 15.41 11.73
C PRO A 143 -4.03 14.67 12.70
N GLU A 144 -3.59 14.45 13.92
CA GLU A 144 -4.36 13.76 14.97
C GLU A 144 -5.76 14.36 15.16
N SER A 145 -5.89 15.68 15.03
CA SER A 145 -7.16 16.39 15.08
C SER A 145 -8.17 15.99 14.00
N SER A 146 -7.72 15.34 12.91
CA SER A 146 -8.61 14.82 11.87
C SER A 146 -9.44 13.63 12.32
N GLY A 147 -9.04 12.94 13.38
CA GLY A 147 -9.68 11.72 13.89
C GLY A 147 -9.54 10.50 12.96
N VAL A 148 -8.69 10.59 11.93
CA VAL A 148 -8.43 9.48 10.99
C VAL A 148 -7.51 8.47 11.67
N ARG A 149 -7.93 7.21 11.67
CA ARG A 149 -7.12 6.10 12.18
C ARG A 149 -6.09 5.68 11.14
N ILE A 150 -4.84 5.56 11.57
CA ILE A 150 -3.73 5.08 10.73
C ILE A 150 -3.40 3.65 11.16
N ILE A 151 -3.28 2.75 10.18
CA ILE A 151 -2.80 1.37 10.40
C ILE A 151 -1.70 1.03 9.38
N SER A 152 -0.94 -0.03 9.67
CA SER A 152 0.12 -0.55 8.81
C SER A 152 0.18 -2.08 8.84
N GLU A 153 0.80 -2.69 7.82
CA GLU A 153 0.91 -4.13 7.62
C GLU A 153 2.38 -4.60 7.52
N PRO A 154 3.22 -4.41 8.56
CA PRO A 154 4.68 -4.57 8.49
C PRO A 154 5.13 -6.06 8.54
N GLY A 155 4.65 -6.92 7.63
CA GLY A 155 4.93 -8.35 7.60
C GLY A 155 6.42 -8.68 7.50
N ARG A 156 7.10 -8.15 6.48
CA ARG A 156 8.55 -8.38 6.24
C ARG A 156 9.41 -7.92 7.43
N TYR A 157 9.07 -6.81 8.04
CA TYR A 157 9.79 -6.26 9.19
C TYR A 157 9.96 -7.30 10.32
N PHE A 158 8.92 -8.06 10.60
CA PHE A 158 8.96 -9.09 11.66
C PHE A 158 9.54 -10.42 11.19
N ALA A 159 9.42 -10.77 9.90
CA ALA A 159 9.74 -12.11 9.40
C ALA A 159 11.13 -12.22 8.75
N GLU A 160 11.67 -11.14 8.19
CA GLU A 160 12.85 -11.20 7.32
C GLU A 160 14.12 -11.71 8.00
N ALA A 161 14.33 -11.41 9.28
CA ALA A 161 15.52 -11.76 10.03
C ALA A 161 15.36 -13.02 10.92
N THR A 162 14.19 -13.68 10.89
CA THR A 162 13.88 -14.75 11.86
C THR A 162 14.45 -16.11 11.48
N THR A 163 14.73 -16.34 10.18
CA THR A 163 15.14 -17.65 9.67
C THR A 163 16.21 -17.55 8.62
N THR A 164 17.02 -18.60 8.51
CA THR A 164 17.98 -18.81 7.42
C THR A 164 17.60 -20.06 6.65
N LEU A 165 17.48 -19.92 5.31
CA LEU A 165 17.22 -21.04 4.41
C LEU A 165 18.53 -21.50 3.77
N ALA A 166 18.95 -22.74 4.04
CA ALA A 166 20.05 -23.38 3.35
C ALA A 166 19.51 -24.24 2.20
N THR A 167 20.02 -24.04 1.00
CA THR A 167 19.61 -24.80 -0.19
C THR A 167 20.82 -25.31 -0.95
N MET A 168 20.63 -26.38 -1.71
CA MET A 168 21.64 -26.93 -2.62
C MET A 168 21.19 -26.74 -4.06
N VAL A 169 22.08 -26.18 -4.90
CA VAL A 169 21.84 -26.11 -6.35
C VAL A 169 22.15 -27.49 -6.94
N PHE A 170 21.10 -28.23 -7.32
CA PHE A 170 21.23 -29.58 -7.86
C PHE A 170 21.23 -29.64 -9.41
N SER A 171 20.84 -28.54 -10.08
CA SER A 171 20.84 -28.46 -11.54
C SER A 171 20.98 -27.02 -12.01
N ARG A 172 21.61 -26.84 -13.17
CA ARG A 172 21.72 -25.56 -13.87
C ARG A 172 21.49 -25.79 -15.37
N ARG A 173 20.62 -24.98 -15.96
CA ARG A 173 20.45 -24.91 -17.42
C ARG A 173 21.25 -23.72 -17.96
N ILE A 174 22.14 -24.00 -18.92
CA ILE A 174 22.86 -22.98 -19.67
C ILE A 174 22.14 -22.83 -21.01
N ARG A 175 21.79 -21.59 -21.39
CA ARG A 175 21.34 -21.26 -22.73
C ARG A 175 22.49 -20.60 -23.47
N SER A 176 22.65 -20.88 -24.76
CA SER A 176 23.58 -20.13 -25.61
C SER A 176 23.11 -18.69 -25.73
N GLU A 177 24.04 -17.74 -25.87
CA GLU A 177 23.75 -16.31 -26.01
C GLU A 177 23.06 -15.95 -27.35
N GLU A 178 22.65 -16.92 -28.15
CA GLU A 178 22.07 -16.75 -29.49
C GLU A 178 20.54 -17.03 -29.55
N ASP A 179 19.85 -17.14 -28.40
CA ASP A 179 18.37 -17.30 -28.35
C ASP A 179 17.68 -16.05 -27.76
#